data_3220f72f5f92595e493f3af673835941
#
_entry.id   3220f72f5f92595e493f3af673835941
#
_cell.length_a   1.000
_cell.length_b   1.000
_cell.length_c   1.000
_cell.angle_alpha   90.00
_cell.angle_beta   90.00
_cell.angle_gamma   90.00
#
_symmetry.space_group_name_H-M   'P 1'
#
loop_
_entity.id
_entity.type
_entity.pdbx_description
1 polymer ?
#
loop_
_entity_poly.entity_id
_entity_poly.type
_entity_poly.pdbx_seq_one_letter_code
_entity_poly.pdbx_strand_id
1 'polypeptide(L)'
;MKILVMGGTRFVGKSLVSKLLNQNHDIDIFTRGNKSNPDNTNLIKGDRNDIECIHKLKNKKYDVIFDISGREVEQTKLLIENLDDSFHRYIYVSSAGVYKDNYELPLSEESPLDTNSRHKGKFETENWLVEKKIPFTSFRPTYIYGPGNYNKIENWFFERLFHLKSIPIPADGSLITQLGHVSDLSDVMI
;
A
#
# COMPACT_ATOMS: atom_id res chain seq x y z
N MET A 1 0.29 -20.39 -4.58
CA MET A 1 1.36 -19.79 -3.76
C MET A 1 0.83 -19.52 -2.36
N LYS A 2 1.72 -19.49 -1.38
CA LYS A 2 1.43 -19.01 -0.03
C LYS A 2 1.80 -17.52 0.06
N ILE A 3 0.84 -16.68 0.36
CA ILE A 3 1.00 -15.22 0.29
C ILE A 3 0.72 -14.59 1.67
N LEU A 4 1.58 -13.67 2.08
CA LEU A 4 1.32 -12.79 3.23
C LEU A 4 0.86 -11.42 2.73
N VAL A 5 -0.25 -10.92 3.29
CA VAL A 5 -0.72 -9.55 3.05
C VAL A 5 -0.70 -8.77 4.36
N MET A 6 0.20 -7.81 4.46
CA MET A 6 0.27 -6.86 5.59
C MET A 6 -0.77 -5.77 5.37
N GLY A 7 -1.97 -5.97 5.95
CA GLY A 7 -3.16 -5.12 5.75
C GLY A 7 -4.29 -5.83 5.06
N GLY A 8 -4.89 -5.87 4.12
CA GLY A 8 -5.82 -6.80 3.43
C GLY A 8 -7.31 -6.59 3.69
N THR A 9 -7.71 -5.90 4.75
CA THR A 9 -9.12 -5.84 5.16
C THR A 9 -9.85 -4.54 4.73
N ARG A 10 -9.17 -3.60 4.09
CA ARG A 10 -9.73 -2.30 3.68
C ARG A 10 -9.23 -1.90 2.31
N PHE A 11 -10.04 -1.20 1.54
CA PHE A 11 -9.76 -0.52 0.29
C PHE A 11 -8.78 -1.28 -0.63
N VAL A 12 -7.56 -0.76 -0.85
CA VAL A 12 -6.54 -1.42 -1.71
C VAL A 12 -6.31 -2.87 -1.29
N GLY A 13 -6.16 -3.12 0.01
CA GLY A 13 -5.94 -4.48 0.51
C GLY A 13 -7.10 -5.42 0.25
N LYS A 14 -8.34 -4.94 0.37
CA LYS A 14 -9.52 -5.74 0.07
C LYS A 14 -9.62 -6.06 -1.42
N SER A 15 -9.32 -5.09 -2.28
CA SER A 15 -9.29 -5.28 -3.74
C SER A 15 -8.23 -6.32 -4.14
N LEU A 16 -7.01 -6.16 -3.63
CA LEU A 16 -5.91 -7.08 -3.86
C LEU A 16 -6.25 -8.52 -3.40
N VAL A 17 -6.69 -8.67 -2.16
CA VAL A 17 -7.03 -10.00 -1.60
C VAL A 17 -8.12 -10.69 -2.41
N SER A 18 -9.15 -9.96 -2.84
CA SER A 18 -10.21 -10.52 -3.68
C SER A 18 -9.66 -11.08 -5.00
N LYS A 19 -8.72 -10.38 -5.64
CA LYS A 19 -8.11 -10.84 -6.90
C LYS A 19 -7.18 -12.03 -6.69
N LEU A 20 -6.39 -12.04 -5.62
CA LEU A 20 -5.52 -13.17 -5.26
C LEU A 20 -6.32 -14.44 -4.94
N LEU A 21 -7.48 -14.31 -4.28
CA LEU A 21 -8.38 -15.43 -4.01
C LEU A 21 -8.95 -16.02 -5.31
N ASN A 22 -9.29 -15.20 -6.30
CA ASN A 22 -9.75 -15.65 -7.61
C ASN A 22 -8.69 -16.47 -8.37
N GLN A 23 -7.42 -16.33 -8.00
CA GLN A 23 -6.30 -17.11 -8.56
C GLN A 23 -5.96 -18.34 -7.69
N ASN A 24 -6.78 -18.68 -6.70
CA ASN A 24 -6.62 -19.85 -5.81
C ASN A 24 -5.31 -19.83 -5.00
N HIS A 25 -4.89 -18.66 -4.52
CA HIS A 25 -3.75 -18.55 -3.60
C HIS A 25 -4.16 -18.80 -2.14
N ASP A 26 -3.25 -19.36 -1.35
CA ASP A 26 -3.37 -19.47 0.09
C ASP A 26 -2.89 -18.17 0.76
N ILE A 27 -3.77 -17.46 1.45
CA ILE A 27 -3.54 -16.09 1.89
C ILE A 27 -3.61 -16.00 3.41
N ASP A 28 -2.50 -15.57 4.01
CA ASP A 28 -2.47 -15.08 5.38
C ASP A 28 -2.59 -13.56 5.36
N ILE A 29 -3.51 -13.03 6.16
CA ILE A 29 -3.66 -11.58 6.35
C ILE A 29 -3.19 -11.20 7.74
N PHE A 30 -2.17 -10.34 7.83
CA PHE A 30 -1.72 -9.77 9.09
C PHE A 30 -2.33 -8.39 9.30
N THR A 31 -3.12 -8.24 10.36
CA THR A 31 -3.81 -6.99 10.69
C THR A 31 -4.25 -6.97 12.16
N ARG A 32 -4.55 -5.77 12.69
CA ARG A 32 -5.06 -5.59 14.05
C ARG A 32 -6.44 -6.22 14.31
N GLY A 33 -7.11 -6.69 13.27
CA GLY A 33 -8.40 -7.37 13.39
C GLY A 33 -9.60 -6.44 13.66
N ASN A 34 -9.48 -5.15 13.33
CA ASN A 34 -10.55 -4.15 13.53
C ASN A 34 -11.67 -4.20 12.48
N LYS A 35 -11.50 -5.02 11.46
CA LYS A 35 -12.48 -5.26 10.39
C LYS A 35 -12.61 -6.76 10.15
N SER A 36 -13.75 -7.17 9.61
CA SER A 36 -13.96 -8.57 9.21
C SER A 36 -12.89 -9.02 8.23
N ASN A 37 -12.42 -10.23 8.44
CA ASN A 37 -11.49 -10.87 7.53
C ASN A 37 -12.27 -11.32 6.26
N PRO A 38 -11.72 -11.19 5.05
CA PRO A 38 -12.29 -11.80 3.87
C PRO A 38 -12.39 -13.33 4.02
N ASP A 39 -13.49 -13.90 3.54
CA ASP A 39 -13.67 -15.35 3.54
C ASP A 39 -12.52 -16.04 2.78
N ASN A 40 -12.25 -17.29 3.14
CA ASN A 40 -11.18 -18.10 2.55
C ASN A 40 -9.75 -17.52 2.72
N THR A 41 -9.54 -16.70 3.76
CA THR A 41 -8.21 -16.23 4.16
C THR A 41 -7.94 -16.54 5.62
N ASN A 42 -6.66 -16.67 6.00
CA ASN A 42 -6.26 -16.91 7.38
C ASN A 42 -5.91 -15.57 8.05
N LEU A 43 -6.58 -15.23 9.13
CA LEU A 43 -6.29 -14.03 9.91
C LEU A 43 -5.17 -14.28 10.93
N ILE A 44 -4.10 -13.51 10.84
CA ILE A 44 -3.07 -13.40 11.88
C ILE A 44 -3.23 -12.03 12.54
N LYS A 45 -3.84 -12.03 13.71
CA LYS A 45 -4.11 -10.79 14.45
C LYS A 45 -2.87 -10.29 15.16
N GLY A 46 -2.47 -9.04 14.86
CA GLY A 46 -1.33 -8.39 15.52
C GLY A 46 -1.16 -6.93 15.10
N ASP A 47 -0.33 -6.21 15.86
CA ASP A 47 0.19 -4.90 15.48
C ASP A 47 1.57 -5.09 14.84
N ARG A 48 1.81 -4.45 13.71
CA ARG A 48 3.07 -4.53 12.98
C ARG A 48 4.24 -3.83 13.68
N ASN A 49 3.96 -3.00 14.69
CA ASN A 49 4.97 -2.33 15.52
C ASN A 49 5.35 -3.15 16.77
N ASP A 50 4.71 -4.28 16.96
CA ASP A 50 4.91 -5.14 18.12
C ASP A 50 5.66 -6.42 17.70
N ILE A 51 6.88 -6.60 18.24
CA ILE A 51 7.74 -7.74 17.94
C ILE A 51 7.07 -9.08 18.27
N GLU A 52 6.34 -9.16 19.38
CA GLU A 52 5.63 -10.38 19.78
C GLU A 52 4.51 -10.74 18.80
N CYS A 53 3.92 -9.72 18.20
CA CYS A 53 2.94 -9.91 17.15
C CYS A 53 3.60 -10.37 15.84
N ILE A 54 4.76 -9.83 15.48
CA ILE A 54 5.53 -10.23 14.29
C ILE A 54 6.06 -11.66 14.45
N HIS A 55 6.46 -12.09 15.67
CA HIS A 55 6.90 -13.45 15.93
C HIS A 55 5.83 -14.52 15.58
N LYS A 56 4.55 -14.17 15.44
CA LYS A 56 3.50 -15.08 14.93
C LYS A 56 3.71 -15.48 13.48
N LEU A 57 4.54 -14.74 12.75
CA LEU A 57 4.93 -15.01 11.37
C LEU A 57 6.20 -15.87 11.27
N LYS A 58 6.95 -16.01 12.37
CA LYS A 58 8.17 -16.79 12.43
C LYS A 58 7.87 -18.25 12.07
N ASN A 59 8.79 -18.89 11.36
CA ASN A 59 8.65 -20.26 10.84
C ASN A 59 7.53 -20.46 9.80
N LYS A 60 6.87 -19.38 9.36
CA LYS A 60 5.95 -19.43 8.21
C LYS A 60 6.72 -19.08 6.95
N LYS A 61 6.54 -19.88 5.91
CA LYS A 61 7.15 -19.66 4.61
C LYS A 61 6.14 -19.02 3.68
N TYR A 62 6.56 -17.93 3.03
CA TYR A 62 5.74 -17.22 2.06
C TYR A 62 6.47 -17.11 0.72
N ASP A 63 5.75 -17.32 -0.37
CA ASP A 63 6.30 -17.09 -1.70
C ASP A 63 6.40 -15.59 -1.99
N VAL A 64 5.33 -14.85 -1.65
CA VAL A 64 5.23 -13.40 -1.88
C VAL A 64 4.65 -12.71 -0.65
N ILE A 65 5.19 -11.53 -0.36
CA ILE A 65 4.69 -10.64 0.68
C ILE A 65 4.19 -9.34 0.04
N PHE A 66 2.93 -9.00 0.27
CA PHE A 66 2.37 -7.69 -0.09
C PHE A 66 2.31 -6.80 1.14
N ASP A 67 3.14 -5.77 1.20
CA ASP A 67 3.08 -4.76 2.26
C ASP A 67 2.37 -3.48 1.78
N ILE A 68 1.09 -3.41 2.07
CA ILE A 68 0.23 -2.26 1.74
C ILE A 68 0.00 -1.33 2.92
N SER A 69 0.55 -1.64 4.08
CA SER A 69 0.32 -0.88 5.32
C SER A 69 1.57 -0.27 5.94
N GLY A 70 2.77 -0.58 5.45
CA GLY A 70 4.03 -0.02 5.91
C GLY A 70 4.14 1.49 5.61
N ARG A 71 4.51 2.28 6.61
CA ARG A 71 4.68 3.73 6.49
C ARG A 71 6.09 4.19 6.85
N GLU A 72 6.68 3.56 7.84
CA GLU A 72 8.00 3.88 8.36
C GLU A 72 8.95 2.70 8.13
N VAL A 73 10.21 2.98 7.93
CA VAL A 73 11.23 1.96 7.62
C VAL A 73 11.39 0.94 8.74
N GLU A 74 11.26 1.34 9.99
CA GLU A 74 11.36 0.46 11.16
C GLU A 74 10.30 -0.64 11.14
N GLN A 75 9.12 -0.35 10.59
CA GLN A 75 8.04 -1.32 10.46
C GLN A 75 8.37 -2.44 9.48
N THR A 76 9.07 -2.10 8.41
CA THR A 76 9.50 -3.06 7.39
C THR A 76 10.73 -3.83 7.85
N LYS A 77 11.67 -3.16 8.52
CA LYS A 77 12.81 -3.82 9.20
C LYS A 77 12.32 -4.87 10.18
N LEU A 78 11.44 -4.47 11.10
CA LEU A 78 10.89 -5.39 12.11
C LEU A 78 10.25 -6.62 11.48
N LEU A 79 9.52 -6.45 10.37
CA LEU A 79 8.91 -7.56 9.65
C LEU A 79 9.98 -8.46 9.01
N ILE A 80 10.83 -7.90 8.15
CA ILE A 80 11.75 -8.69 7.30
C ILE A 80 12.84 -9.37 8.14
N GLU A 81 13.39 -8.68 9.13
CA GLU A 81 14.46 -9.23 10.00
C GLU A 81 13.96 -10.36 10.93
N ASN A 82 12.64 -10.52 11.08
CA ASN A 82 12.02 -11.58 11.90
C ASN A 82 11.29 -12.63 11.07
N LEU A 83 11.33 -12.53 9.75
CA LEU A 83 10.93 -13.62 8.87
C LEU A 83 12.15 -14.49 8.55
N ASP A 84 11.94 -15.80 8.49
CA ASP A 84 12.96 -16.67 7.90
C ASP A 84 13.13 -16.29 6.42
N ASP A 85 14.34 -16.32 5.88
CA ASP A 85 14.75 -15.88 4.52
C ASP A 85 14.04 -16.64 3.38
N SER A 86 12.72 -16.71 3.38
CA SER A 86 11.97 -17.66 2.57
C SER A 86 10.98 -17.07 1.58
N PHE A 87 10.99 -15.75 1.34
CA PHE A 87 10.11 -15.19 0.31
C PHE A 87 10.88 -14.85 -0.98
N HIS A 88 10.20 -15.05 -2.12
CA HIS A 88 10.79 -14.77 -3.43
C HIS A 88 10.64 -13.31 -3.86
N ARG A 89 9.59 -12.64 -3.38
CA ARG A 89 9.30 -11.25 -3.75
C ARG A 89 8.59 -10.49 -2.63
N TYR A 90 9.01 -9.25 -2.43
CA TYR A 90 8.36 -8.29 -1.55
C TYR A 90 7.70 -7.18 -2.39
N ILE A 91 6.39 -7.07 -2.34
CA ILE A 91 5.62 -6.05 -3.07
C ILE A 91 5.27 -4.95 -2.08
N TYR A 92 5.85 -3.79 -2.28
CA TYR A 92 5.69 -2.65 -1.36
C TYR A 92 4.82 -1.56 -1.97
N VAL A 93 3.81 -1.12 -1.24
CA VAL A 93 3.00 0.03 -1.64
C VAL A 93 3.57 1.29 -0.99
N SER A 94 4.32 2.03 -1.77
CA SER A 94 4.88 3.34 -1.44
C SER A 94 3.84 4.46 -1.69
N SER A 95 4.25 5.59 -2.19
CA SER A 95 3.37 6.73 -2.52
C SER A 95 4.05 7.68 -3.51
N ALA A 96 3.33 8.21 -4.47
CA ALA A 96 3.80 9.32 -5.31
C ALA A 96 4.06 10.61 -4.51
N GLY A 97 3.49 10.71 -3.30
CA GLY A 97 3.78 11.83 -2.40
C GLY A 97 5.20 11.88 -1.85
N VAL A 98 6.10 10.97 -2.28
CA VAL A 98 7.55 11.03 -1.99
C VAL A 98 8.29 11.97 -2.93
N TYR A 99 7.70 12.34 -4.08
CA TYR A 99 8.33 13.24 -5.04
C TYR A 99 8.26 14.69 -4.59
N LYS A 100 9.21 15.50 -5.05
CA LYS A 100 9.18 16.96 -4.85
C LYS A 100 8.00 17.57 -5.58
N ASP A 101 7.33 18.52 -4.91
CA ASP A 101 6.36 19.38 -5.56
C ASP A 101 7.02 20.28 -6.62
N ASN A 102 6.25 20.69 -7.61
CA ASN A 102 6.66 21.61 -8.67
C ASN A 102 7.83 21.12 -9.55
N TYR A 103 7.97 19.81 -9.70
CA TYR A 103 8.90 19.25 -10.66
C TYR A 103 8.26 19.10 -12.05
N GLU A 104 9.12 18.97 -13.08
CA GLU A 104 8.65 18.78 -14.47
C GLU A 104 7.79 17.51 -14.59
N LEU A 105 6.67 17.62 -15.30
CA LEU A 105 5.77 16.51 -15.58
C LEU A 105 6.01 15.94 -16.98
N PRO A 106 5.81 14.63 -17.19
CA PRO A 106 5.38 13.63 -16.19
C PRO A 106 6.51 13.22 -15.25
N LEU A 107 6.16 12.88 -14.01
CA LEU A 107 7.10 12.28 -13.05
C LEU A 107 7.49 10.87 -13.47
N SER A 108 8.75 10.51 -13.27
CA SER A 108 9.30 9.16 -13.43
C SER A 108 9.82 8.63 -12.09
N GLU A 109 10.22 7.37 -12.06
CA GLU A 109 10.78 6.76 -10.86
C GLU A 109 12.10 7.42 -10.42
N GLU A 110 12.80 8.08 -11.35
CA GLU A 110 14.06 8.80 -11.13
C GLU A 110 13.85 10.26 -10.72
N SER A 111 12.62 10.76 -10.73
CA SER A 111 12.31 12.13 -10.35
C SER A 111 12.72 12.41 -8.91
N PRO A 112 13.20 13.65 -8.61
CA PRO A 112 13.71 14.00 -7.28
C PRO A 112 12.71 13.76 -6.17
N LEU A 113 13.22 13.21 -5.06
CA LEU A 113 12.43 12.93 -3.85
C LEU A 113 12.48 14.12 -2.88
N ASP A 114 11.38 14.33 -2.16
CA ASP A 114 11.29 15.32 -1.09
C ASP A 114 11.61 14.67 0.26
N THR A 115 12.78 15.00 0.80
CA THR A 115 13.23 14.54 2.12
C THR A 115 12.40 15.07 3.28
N ASN A 116 11.59 16.11 3.05
CA ASN A 116 10.69 16.70 4.04
C ASN A 116 9.23 16.25 3.85
N SER A 117 8.97 15.38 2.86
CA SER A 117 7.63 14.86 2.63
C SER A 117 7.09 14.15 3.88
N ARG A 118 5.79 14.31 4.12
CA ARG A 118 5.06 13.49 5.11
C ARG A 118 5.12 11.98 4.78
N HIS A 119 5.55 11.62 3.58
CA HIS A 119 5.73 10.25 3.12
C HIS A 119 7.19 9.81 3.12
N LYS A 120 8.11 10.56 3.73
CA LYS A 120 9.55 10.24 3.75
C LYS A 120 9.85 8.80 4.20
N GLY A 121 9.15 8.28 5.19
CA GLY A 121 9.31 6.90 5.65
C GLY A 121 9.09 5.86 4.55
N LYS A 122 8.33 6.20 3.49
CA LYS A 122 8.13 5.32 2.34
C LYS A 122 9.40 5.18 1.50
N PHE A 123 10.02 6.29 1.11
CA PHE A 123 11.26 6.20 0.33
C PHE A 123 12.45 5.74 1.20
N GLU A 124 12.47 6.05 2.49
CA GLU A 124 13.46 5.48 3.42
C GLU A 124 13.34 3.95 3.45
N THR A 125 12.13 3.42 3.41
CA THR A 125 11.88 1.98 3.28
C THR A 125 12.42 1.44 1.95
N GLU A 126 12.14 2.11 0.83
CA GLU A 126 12.66 1.71 -0.48
C GLU A 126 14.20 1.68 -0.49
N ASN A 127 14.85 2.72 0.04
CA ASN A 127 16.31 2.79 0.15
C ASN A 127 16.88 1.64 1.00
N TRP A 128 16.25 1.34 2.12
CA TRP A 128 16.67 0.23 2.97
C TRP A 128 16.50 -1.14 2.27
N LEU A 129 15.41 -1.34 1.53
CA LEU A 129 15.18 -2.55 0.74
C LEU A 129 16.28 -2.74 -0.33
N VAL A 130 16.70 -1.65 -0.99
CA VAL A 130 17.82 -1.66 -1.95
C VAL A 130 19.14 -2.00 -1.25
N GLU A 131 19.46 -1.32 -0.14
CA GLU A 131 20.67 -1.55 0.65
C GLU A 131 20.80 -3.01 1.10
N LYS A 132 19.71 -3.58 1.57
CA LYS A 132 19.65 -4.98 2.03
C LYS A 132 19.53 -5.99 0.90
N LYS A 133 19.47 -5.55 -0.36
CA LYS A 133 19.31 -6.40 -1.55
C LYS A 133 18.08 -7.32 -1.47
N ILE A 134 17.02 -6.83 -0.82
CA ILE A 134 15.75 -7.57 -0.78
C ILE A 134 15.15 -7.61 -2.20
N PRO A 135 14.66 -8.77 -2.67
CA PRO A 135 13.98 -8.85 -3.98
C PRO A 135 12.61 -8.18 -3.89
N PHE A 136 12.49 -6.91 -4.24
CA PHE A 136 11.24 -6.16 -4.11
C PHE A 136 10.81 -5.46 -5.40
N THR A 137 9.53 -5.09 -5.43
CA THR A 137 8.95 -4.13 -6.35
C THR A 137 8.17 -3.10 -5.55
N SER A 138 8.44 -1.82 -5.77
CA SER A 138 7.74 -0.72 -5.11
C SER A 138 6.76 -0.06 -6.06
N PHE A 139 5.54 0.17 -5.60
CA PHE A 139 4.52 0.95 -6.31
C PHE A 139 4.35 2.29 -5.62
N ARG A 140 4.46 3.39 -6.37
CA ARG A 140 4.24 4.77 -5.89
C ARG A 140 2.90 5.29 -6.43
N PRO A 141 1.76 4.81 -5.91
CA PRO A 141 0.47 5.26 -6.42
C PRO A 141 0.23 6.74 -6.10
N THR A 142 -0.54 7.38 -6.97
CA THR A 142 -1.12 8.72 -6.78
C THR A 142 -2.35 8.63 -5.87
N TYR A 143 -3.29 9.57 -5.98
CA TYR A 143 -4.58 9.48 -5.27
C TYR A 143 -5.38 8.28 -5.79
N ILE A 144 -5.56 7.29 -4.90
CA ILE A 144 -6.32 6.08 -5.23
C ILE A 144 -7.80 6.33 -4.93
N TYR A 145 -8.65 5.98 -5.89
CA TYR A 145 -10.11 6.08 -5.78
C TYR A 145 -10.78 4.75 -6.13
N GLY A 146 -12.08 4.65 -5.86
CA GLY A 146 -12.89 3.49 -6.23
C GLY A 146 -13.56 2.79 -5.05
N PRO A 147 -14.17 1.62 -5.28
CA PRO A 147 -14.97 0.91 -4.29
C PRO A 147 -14.23 0.63 -2.98
N GLY A 148 -14.88 1.00 -1.88
CA GLY A 148 -14.32 0.79 -0.54
C GLY A 148 -13.36 1.87 -0.07
N ASN A 149 -13.19 2.96 -0.83
CA ASN A 149 -12.42 4.11 -0.39
C ASN A 149 -13.04 4.73 0.88
N TYR A 150 -12.24 4.83 1.93
CA TYR A 150 -12.65 5.46 3.19
C TYR A 150 -12.23 6.93 3.29
N ASN A 151 -11.36 7.39 2.38
CA ASN A 151 -11.08 8.80 2.17
C ASN A 151 -12.15 9.32 1.22
N LYS A 152 -13.01 10.20 1.67
CA LYS A 152 -14.17 10.69 0.92
C LYS A 152 -13.77 11.62 -0.24
N ILE A 153 -12.72 11.33 -1.00
CA ILE A 153 -12.22 12.20 -2.07
C ILE A 153 -13.28 12.34 -3.16
N GLU A 154 -13.64 11.23 -3.81
CA GLU A 154 -14.65 11.22 -4.86
C GLU A 154 -16.04 11.57 -4.33
N ASN A 155 -16.41 11.05 -3.16
CA ASN A 155 -17.70 11.34 -2.54
C ASN A 155 -17.89 12.83 -2.24
N TRP A 156 -16.81 13.54 -1.87
CA TRP A 156 -16.87 14.97 -1.62
C TRP A 156 -17.32 15.75 -2.86
N PHE A 157 -16.82 15.37 -4.06
CA PHE A 157 -17.24 15.97 -5.32
C PHE A 157 -18.69 15.62 -5.66
N PHE A 158 -19.04 14.34 -5.59
CA PHE A 158 -20.42 13.89 -5.87
C PHE A 158 -21.44 14.51 -4.93
N GLU A 159 -21.17 14.58 -3.62
CA GLU A 159 -22.05 15.23 -2.65
C GLU A 159 -22.27 16.71 -2.99
N ARG A 160 -21.24 17.42 -3.44
CA ARG A 160 -21.36 18.82 -3.82
C ARG A 160 -22.16 18.99 -5.10
N LEU A 161 -21.89 18.21 -6.12
CA LEU A 161 -22.65 18.22 -7.37
C LEU A 161 -24.13 17.89 -7.13
N PHE A 162 -24.41 16.83 -6.34
CA PHE A 162 -25.77 16.40 -6.06
C PHE A 162 -26.61 17.44 -5.31
N HIS A 163 -25.95 18.20 -4.43
CA HIS A 163 -26.59 19.27 -3.67
C HIS A 163 -26.42 20.66 -4.28
N LEU A 164 -26.05 20.77 -5.55
CA LEU A 164 -25.82 22.02 -6.28
C LEU A 164 -24.90 23.01 -5.53
N LYS A 165 -23.92 22.49 -4.81
CA LYS A 165 -22.92 23.29 -4.09
C LYS A 165 -21.74 23.62 -5.00
N SER A 166 -21.15 24.80 -4.82
CA SER A 166 -19.94 25.20 -5.55
C SER A 166 -18.77 24.27 -5.24
N ILE A 167 -17.96 23.97 -6.25
CA ILE A 167 -16.69 23.25 -6.11
C ILE A 167 -15.58 24.31 -6.27
N PRO A 168 -14.82 24.60 -5.20
CA PRO A 168 -13.70 25.51 -5.30
C PRO A 168 -12.61 24.88 -6.19
N ILE A 169 -12.13 25.67 -7.15
CA ILE A 169 -11.03 25.28 -8.02
C ILE A 169 -9.75 25.92 -7.47
N PRO A 170 -8.68 25.14 -7.20
CA PRO A 170 -7.42 25.71 -6.74
C PRO A 170 -6.78 26.61 -7.81
N ALA A 171 -6.27 27.76 -7.37
CA ALA A 171 -5.63 28.77 -8.21
C ALA A 171 -6.50 29.11 -9.45
N ASP A 172 -5.97 29.02 -10.65
CA ASP A 172 -6.63 29.27 -11.93
C ASP A 172 -7.21 28.00 -12.59
N GLY A 173 -7.13 26.85 -11.93
CA GLY A 173 -7.57 25.55 -12.47
C GLY A 173 -6.56 24.85 -13.36
N SER A 174 -5.36 25.38 -13.52
CA SER A 174 -4.31 24.76 -14.34
C SER A 174 -3.57 23.60 -13.67
N LEU A 175 -3.87 23.34 -12.39
CA LEU A 175 -3.19 22.35 -11.58
C LEU A 175 -3.53 20.94 -12.07
N ILE A 176 -2.51 20.23 -12.57
CA ILE A 176 -2.65 18.86 -13.04
C ILE A 176 -2.63 17.91 -11.84
N THR A 177 -3.59 17.01 -11.76
CA THR A 177 -3.61 15.91 -10.79
C THR A 177 -3.89 14.59 -11.49
N GLN A 178 -3.42 13.50 -10.90
CA GLN A 178 -3.64 12.15 -11.42
C GLN A 178 -4.33 11.30 -10.35
N LEU A 179 -5.34 10.56 -10.79
CA LEU A 179 -6.05 9.58 -9.97
C LEU A 179 -5.77 8.18 -10.50
N GLY A 180 -5.62 7.21 -9.60
CA GLY A 180 -5.48 5.80 -9.94
C GLY A 180 -6.66 4.99 -9.41
N HIS A 181 -7.29 4.16 -10.25
CA HIS A 181 -8.36 3.30 -9.76
C HIS A 181 -7.81 2.13 -8.95
N VAL A 182 -8.47 1.80 -7.85
CA VAL A 182 -8.03 0.74 -6.92
C VAL A 182 -7.92 -0.64 -7.58
N SER A 183 -8.75 -0.92 -8.56
CA SER A 183 -8.69 -2.18 -9.32
C SER A 183 -7.42 -2.25 -10.16
N ASP A 184 -7.09 -1.16 -10.88
CA ASP A 184 -5.92 -1.13 -11.76
C ASP A 184 -4.62 -1.28 -10.96
N LEU A 185 -4.54 -0.57 -9.80
CA LEU A 185 -3.42 -0.76 -8.88
C LEU A 185 -3.29 -2.21 -8.42
N SER A 186 -4.43 -2.86 -8.10
CA SER A 186 -4.42 -4.25 -7.65
C SER A 186 -4.03 -5.21 -8.77
N ASP A 187 -4.38 -4.91 -10.03
CA ASP A 187 -4.01 -5.73 -11.19
C ASP A 187 -2.51 -5.68 -11.47
N VAL A 188 -1.91 -4.50 -11.42
CA VAL A 188 -0.48 -4.36 -11.70
C VAL A 188 0.43 -4.86 -10.55
N MET A 189 -0.12 -5.06 -9.34
CA MET A 189 0.62 -5.64 -8.22
C MET A 189 0.73 -7.17 -8.29
N ILE A 190 -0.14 -7.85 -9.02
CA ILE A 190 -0.20 -9.32 -9.14
C ILE A 190 0.60 -9.82 -10.34
#